data_373d8e07b321ba781b715228ee4da79d
#
_entry.id   373d8e07b321ba781b715228ee4da79d
#
_cell.length_a   1.000
_cell.length_b   1.000
_cell.length_c   1.000
_cell.angle_alpha   90.00
_cell.angle_beta   90.00
_cell.angle_gamma   90.00
#
_symmetry.space_group_name_H-M   'P 1'
#
loop_
_entity.id
_entity.type
_entity.pdbx_description
1 polymer ?
#
loop_
_entity_poly.entity_id
_entity_poly.type
_entity_poly.pdbx_seq_one_letter_code
_entity_poly.pdbx_strand_id
1 'polypeptide(L)'
;MKIIDIIKSPKPTLSFEVFPPKTSQNFESVRMAVEEIAALKPDFMSVTYGAGGGTSDFTADIAAGIQDKHGVPTLAHMTCVSSPRELVRRVTDTLKDKGITNVLALRGDIPEGFDLSTADYRYASELIREIKERGDFCIGGACYPEAHPEYC
;
A
#
# COMPACT_ATOMS: atom_id res chain seq x y z
N MET A 1 13.96 -5.34 3.63
CA MET A 1 13.98 -6.47 2.64
C MET A 1 12.99 -6.16 1.54
N LYS A 2 13.35 -6.39 0.28
CA LYS A 2 12.44 -6.20 -0.85
C LYS A 2 11.56 -7.45 -1.04
N ILE A 3 10.25 -7.26 -1.20
CA ILE A 3 9.30 -8.38 -1.37
C ILE A 3 9.58 -9.17 -2.64
N ILE A 4 10.09 -8.53 -3.68
CA ILE A 4 10.48 -9.25 -4.91
C ILE A 4 11.52 -10.35 -4.64
N ASP A 5 12.41 -10.16 -3.64
CA ASP A 5 13.43 -11.16 -3.30
C ASP A 5 12.80 -12.35 -2.56
N ILE A 6 11.74 -12.11 -1.77
CA ILE A 6 10.95 -13.15 -1.10
C ILE A 6 10.20 -13.99 -2.15
N ILE A 7 9.49 -13.34 -3.07
CA ILE A 7 8.67 -14.01 -4.10
C ILE A 7 9.52 -14.81 -5.09
N LYS A 8 10.75 -14.39 -5.36
CA LYS A 8 11.69 -15.15 -6.21
C LYS A 8 12.26 -16.39 -5.55
N SER A 9 12.06 -16.56 -4.25
CA SER A 9 12.48 -17.77 -3.55
C SER A 9 11.71 -19.00 -4.10
N PRO A 10 12.35 -20.17 -4.23
CA PRO A 10 11.66 -21.40 -4.65
C PRO A 10 10.72 -21.96 -3.57
N LYS A 11 10.71 -21.39 -2.38
CA LYS A 11 9.83 -21.82 -1.28
C LYS A 11 8.45 -21.17 -1.41
N PRO A 12 7.38 -21.86 -0.99
CA PRO A 12 6.08 -21.23 -0.83
C PRO A 12 6.16 -20.01 0.07
N THR A 13 5.50 -18.92 -0.33
CA THR A 13 5.45 -17.67 0.42
C THR A 13 4.09 -17.54 1.10
N LEU A 14 4.08 -17.30 2.41
CA LEU A 14 2.88 -17.01 3.19
C LEU A 14 2.81 -15.52 3.48
N SER A 15 1.71 -14.91 3.10
CA SER A 15 1.44 -13.51 3.43
C SER A 15 0.03 -13.31 3.97
N PHE A 16 -0.16 -12.26 4.76
CA PHE A 16 -1.47 -11.81 5.21
C PHE A 16 -1.71 -10.38 4.78
N GLU A 17 -2.96 -10.07 4.47
CA GLU A 17 -3.41 -8.72 4.19
C GLU A 17 -4.22 -8.19 5.36
N VAL A 18 -3.95 -6.95 5.77
CA VAL A 18 -4.65 -6.28 6.87
C VAL A 18 -5.21 -4.94 6.41
N PHE A 19 -6.31 -4.55 7.03
CA PHE A 19 -7.05 -3.35 6.69
C PHE A 19 -6.92 -2.32 7.82
N PRO A 20 -6.45 -1.09 7.53
CA PRO A 20 -6.47 -0.03 8.52
C PRO A 20 -7.91 0.29 8.93
N PRO A 21 -8.14 0.74 10.17
CA PRO A 21 -9.45 1.12 10.62
C PRO A 21 -9.96 2.35 9.88
N LYS A 22 -11.28 2.42 9.67
CA LYS A 22 -11.92 3.59 9.05
C LYS A 22 -11.93 4.82 9.94
N THR A 23 -11.81 4.62 11.25
CA THR A 23 -11.85 5.68 12.27
C THR A 23 -10.77 5.45 13.33
N SER A 24 -10.31 6.53 13.95
CA SER A 24 -9.32 6.46 15.04
C SER A 24 -9.81 5.67 16.27
N GLN A 25 -11.12 5.58 16.49
CA GLN A 25 -11.69 4.84 17.64
C GLN A 25 -11.35 3.35 17.60
N ASN A 26 -11.24 2.76 16.41
CA ASN A 26 -10.95 1.33 16.24
C ASN A 26 -9.45 1.06 16.01
N PHE A 27 -8.60 2.09 16.04
CA PHE A 27 -7.18 1.94 15.71
C PHE A 27 -6.49 0.93 16.63
N GLU A 28 -6.72 1.02 17.93
CA GLU A 28 -6.05 0.16 18.90
C GLU A 28 -6.47 -1.30 18.77
N SER A 29 -7.76 -1.60 18.57
CA SER A 29 -8.22 -2.97 18.37
C SER A 29 -7.69 -3.61 17.09
N VAL A 30 -7.64 -2.83 16.00
CA VAL A 30 -7.03 -3.29 14.74
C VAL A 30 -5.53 -3.51 14.93
N ARG A 31 -4.83 -2.60 15.60
CA ARG A 31 -3.40 -2.72 15.89
C ARG A 31 -3.08 -4.01 16.66
N MET A 32 -3.87 -4.33 17.71
CA MET A 32 -3.69 -5.56 18.47
C MET A 32 -3.86 -6.81 17.60
N ALA A 33 -4.93 -6.88 16.80
CA ALA A 33 -5.16 -8.01 15.90
C ALA A 33 -4.04 -8.16 14.86
N VAL A 34 -3.54 -7.05 14.33
CA VAL A 34 -2.42 -7.03 13.38
C VAL A 34 -1.14 -7.55 14.05
N GLU A 35 -0.87 -7.17 15.29
CA GLU A 35 0.30 -7.64 16.05
C GLU A 35 0.23 -9.16 16.32
N GLU A 36 -0.96 -9.70 16.65
CA GLU A 36 -1.16 -11.15 16.80
C GLU A 36 -0.87 -11.91 15.51
N ILE A 37 -1.32 -11.40 14.36
CA ILE A 37 -1.04 -11.99 13.05
C ILE A 37 0.46 -11.89 12.73
N ALA A 38 1.08 -10.75 12.96
CA ALA A 38 2.50 -10.54 12.70
C ALA A 38 3.39 -11.46 13.57
N ALA A 39 2.94 -11.81 14.79
CA ALA A 39 3.63 -12.74 15.66
C ALA A 39 3.71 -14.17 15.08
N LEU A 40 2.86 -14.53 14.12
CA LEU A 40 2.92 -15.80 13.38
C LEU A 40 4.10 -15.87 12.40
N LYS A 41 4.82 -14.74 12.22
CA LYS A 41 6.01 -14.66 11.36
C LYS A 41 5.73 -15.03 9.89
N PRO A 42 4.73 -14.44 9.23
CA PRO A 42 4.58 -14.60 7.79
C PRO A 42 5.81 -14.05 7.05
N ASP A 43 5.98 -14.43 5.78
CA ASP A 43 7.09 -13.94 4.97
C ASP A 43 6.99 -12.44 4.68
N PHE A 44 5.77 -11.92 4.55
CA PHE A 44 5.46 -10.49 4.52
C PHE A 44 4.00 -10.22 4.87
N MET A 45 3.66 -8.96 5.15
CA MET A 45 2.27 -8.53 5.33
C MET A 45 1.95 -7.33 4.45
N SER A 46 0.77 -7.31 3.84
CA SER A 46 0.27 -6.14 3.13
C SER A 46 -0.72 -5.35 3.97
N VAL A 47 -0.65 -4.04 3.85
CA VAL A 47 -1.56 -3.10 4.54
C VAL A 47 -2.29 -2.29 3.49
N THR A 48 -3.63 -2.44 3.45
CA THR A 48 -4.44 -1.78 2.43
C THR A 48 -4.47 -0.26 2.62
N TYR A 49 -4.84 0.45 1.56
CA TYR A 49 -4.98 1.91 1.57
C TYR A 49 -6.47 2.26 1.73
N GLY A 50 -6.79 3.06 2.73
CA GLY A 50 -8.18 3.46 2.95
C GLY A 50 -8.68 4.43 1.88
N ALA A 51 -9.86 4.15 1.33
CA ALA A 51 -10.52 5.03 0.39
C ALA A 51 -10.76 6.42 1.00
N GLY A 52 -10.41 7.50 0.26
CA GLY A 52 -10.69 8.87 0.67
C GLY A 52 -9.56 9.63 1.39
N GLY A 53 -8.35 9.08 1.42
CA GLY A 53 -7.14 9.83 1.87
C GLY A 53 -6.99 10.06 3.37
N GLY A 54 -8.05 9.92 4.16
CA GLY A 54 -8.03 10.17 5.62
C GLY A 54 -7.38 9.05 6.46
N THR A 55 -7.09 7.90 5.84
CA THR A 55 -6.50 6.73 6.50
C THR A 55 -5.09 6.40 6.01
N SER A 56 -4.52 7.23 5.14
CA SER A 56 -3.17 7.05 4.61
C SER A 56 -2.11 6.98 5.73
N ASP A 57 -2.28 7.78 6.76
CA ASP A 57 -1.37 7.81 7.90
C ASP A 57 -1.46 6.52 8.70
N PHE A 58 -2.66 5.94 8.87
CA PHE A 58 -2.84 4.64 9.53
C PHE A 58 -2.16 3.49 8.76
N THR A 59 -2.20 3.52 7.43
CA THR A 59 -1.48 2.53 6.60
C THR A 59 0.02 2.55 6.89
N ALA A 60 0.62 3.73 6.90
CA ALA A 60 2.04 3.90 7.18
C ALA A 60 2.41 3.51 8.63
N ASP A 61 1.56 3.87 9.61
CA ASP A 61 1.78 3.56 11.03
C ASP A 61 1.68 2.06 11.32
N ILE A 62 0.67 1.39 10.75
CA ILE A 62 0.50 -0.06 10.89
C ILE A 62 1.67 -0.79 10.22
N ALA A 63 2.03 -0.41 9.00
CA ALA A 63 3.14 -1.01 8.27
C ALA A 63 4.47 -0.88 9.03
N ALA A 64 4.76 0.31 9.57
CA ALA A 64 5.93 0.54 10.39
C ALA A 64 5.90 -0.29 11.68
N GLY A 65 4.76 -0.32 12.39
CA GLY A 65 4.60 -1.11 13.61
C GLY A 65 4.86 -2.61 13.41
N ILE A 66 4.39 -3.19 12.30
CA ILE A 66 4.66 -4.58 11.93
C ILE A 66 6.16 -4.79 11.72
N GLN A 67 6.79 -3.92 10.94
CA GLN A 67 8.20 -4.05 10.59
C GLN A 67 9.10 -3.87 11.82
N ASP A 68 8.86 -2.84 12.62
CA ASP A 68 9.72 -2.49 13.74
C ASP A 68 9.62 -3.48 14.90
N LYS A 69 8.40 -3.95 15.23
CA LYS A 69 8.18 -4.84 16.37
C LYS A 69 8.40 -6.31 16.03
N HIS A 70 8.05 -6.73 14.83
CA HIS A 70 8.02 -8.15 14.45
C HIS A 70 9.10 -8.52 13.44
N GLY A 71 9.74 -7.54 12.80
CA GLY A 71 10.74 -7.76 11.74
C GLY A 71 10.14 -8.36 10.47
N VAL A 72 8.80 -8.30 10.30
CA VAL A 72 8.09 -8.81 9.13
C VAL A 72 8.10 -7.73 8.05
N PRO A 73 8.60 -8.00 6.84
CA PRO A 73 8.55 -7.05 5.73
C PRO A 73 7.11 -6.63 5.41
N THR A 74 6.89 -5.36 5.13
CA THR A 74 5.54 -4.84 4.84
C THR A 74 5.43 -4.31 3.42
N LEU A 75 4.24 -4.48 2.83
CA LEU A 75 3.81 -3.95 1.53
C LEU A 75 2.69 -2.93 1.77
N ALA A 76 2.99 -1.65 1.67
CA ALA A 76 1.99 -0.62 1.79
C ALA A 76 1.22 -0.46 0.47
N HIS A 77 -0.10 -0.56 0.49
CA HIS A 77 -0.91 -0.20 -0.67
C HIS A 77 -0.97 1.33 -0.82
N MET A 78 -1.09 1.79 -2.04
CA MET A 78 -1.25 3.19 -2.37
C MET A 78 -2.14 3.35 -3.59
N THR A 79 -3.19 4.16 -3.49
CA THR A 79 -4.11 4.44 -4.61
C THR A 79 -3.95 5.88 -5.10
N CYS A 80 -4.24 6.13 -6.37
CA CYS A 80 -3.97 7.43 -6.99
C CYS A 80 -5.18 8.16 -7.56
N VAL A 81 -6.25 7.48 -7.98
CA VAL A 81 -7.30 8.10 -8.80
C VAL A 81 -7.96 9.33 -8.18
N SER A 82 -8.18 9.31 -6.86
CA SER A 82 -8.77 10.43 -6.12
C SER A 82 -7.76 11.16 -5.23
N SER A 83 -6.47 10.91 -5.44
CA SER A 83 -5.39 11.48 -4.63
C SER A 83 -4.68 12.61 -5.38
N PRO A 84 -4.66 13.83 -4.83
CA PRO A 84 -3.83 14.90 -5.38
C PRO A 84 -2.34 14.52 -5.36
N ARG A 85 -1.59 15.04 -6.31
CA ARG A 85 -0.15 14.79 -6.43
C ARG A 85 0.63 15.09 -5.16
N GLU A 86 0.26 16.16 -4.48
CA GLU A 86 0.88 16.54 -3.20
C GLU A 86 0.64 15.50 -2.10
N LEU A 87 -0.55 14.90 -2.05
CA LEU A 87 -0.86 13.83 -1.11
C LEU A 87 -0.01 12.60 -1.40
N VAL A 88 0.07 12.19 -2.68
CA VAL A 88 0.91 11.07 -3.12
C VAL A 88 2.36 11.27 -2.71
N ARG A 89 2.90 12.45 -2.92
CA ARG A 89 4.27 12.82 -2.54
C ARG A 89 4.48 12.74 -1.04
N ARG A 90 3.60 13.36 -0.26
CA ARG A 90 3.67 13.34 1.20
C ARG A 90 3.62 11.90 1.74
N VAL A 91 2.68 11.09 1.25
CA VAL A 91 2.56 9.68 1.69
C VAL A 91 3.82 8.90 1.32
N THR A 92 4.35 9.08 0.11
CA THR A 92 5.59 8.42 -0.32
C THR A 92 6.77 8.82 0.57
N ASP A 93 6.90 10.09 0.93
CA ASP A 93 7.95 10.55 1.84
C ASP A 93 7.75 9.97 3.25
N THR A 94 6.52 9.94 3.75
CA THR A 94 6.19 9.30 5.04
C THR A 94 6.57 7.83 5.07
N LEU A 95 6.26 7.07 4.02
CA LEU A 95 6.67 5.67 3.90
C LEU A 95 8.18 5.52 3.95
N LYS A 96 8.90 6.36 3.19
CA LYS A 96 10.35 6.36 3.14
C LYS A 96 10.96 6.66 4.51
N ASP A 97 10.48 7.70 5.20
CA ASP A 97 10.96 8.11 6.53
C ASP A 97 10.74 7.00 7.58
N LYS A 98 9.68 6.21 7.42
CA LYS A 98 9.39 5.03 8.25
C LYS A 98 10.11 3.75 7.78
N GLY A 99 10.99 3.82 6.80
CA GLY A 99 11.73 2.67 6.28
C GLY A 99 10.88 1.65 5.50
N ILE A 100 9.67 2.03 5.08
CA ILE A 100 8.79 1.20 4.25
C ILE A 100 9.18 1.38 2.80
N THR A 101 9.76 0.33 2.21
CA THR A 101 10.31 0.38 0.85
C THR A 101 9.55 -0.47 -0.16
N ASN A 102 8.50 -1.18 0.25
CA ASN A 102 7.67 -1.97 -0.65
C ASN A 102 6.28 -1.33 -0.77
N VAL A 103 5.86 -1.04 -1.99
CA VAL A 103 4.58 -0.37 -2.29
C VAL A 103 3.82 -1.15 -3.34
N LEU A 104 2.52 -1.40 -3.10
CA LEU A 104 1.60 -1.86 -4.12
C LEU A 104 0.86 -0.64 -4.68
N ALA A 105 1.24 -0.24 -5.90
CA ALA A 105 0.65 0.90 -6.56
C ALA A 105 -0.61 0.49 -7.33
N LEU A 106 -1.73 1.07 -6.97
CA LEU A 106 -3.06 0.78 -7.50
C LEU A 106 -3.70 2.06 -8.04
N ARG A 107 -4.62 1.93 -8.99
CA ARG A 107 -5.44 3.05 -9.40
C ARG A 107 -6.39 3.46 -8.25
N GLY A 108 -7.00 2.48 -7.64
CA GLY A 108 -8.14 2.64 -6.75
C GLY A 108 -9.45 2.69 -7.50
N ASP A 109 -10.55 2.63 -6.75
CA ASP A 109 -11.90 2.75 -7.28
C ASP A 109 -12.22 4.22 -7.55
N ILE A 110 -12.93 4.46 -8.65
CA ILE A 110 -13.40 5.81 -9.02
C ILE A 110 -14.60 6.12 -8.12
N PRO A 111 -14.54 7.15 -7.26
CA PRO A 111 -15.68 7.52 -6.45
C PRO A 111 -16.86 7.94 -7.32
N GLU A 112 -18.09 7.64 -6.87
CA GLU A 112 -19.29 8.06 -7.56
C GLU A 112 -19.30 9.58 -7.76
N GLY A 113 -19.56 10.02 -9.01
CA GLY A 113 -19.56 11.44 -9.37
C GLY A 113 -18.19 12.10 -9.49
N PHE A 114 -17.10 11.36 -9.36
CA PHE A 114 -15.75 11.89 -9.53
C PHE A 114 -15.43 12.13 -11.01
N ASP A 115 -14.99 13.35 -11.33
CA ASP A 115 -14.58 13.71 -12.70
C ASP A 115 -13.10 13.35 -12.93
N LEU A 116 -12.89 12.27 -13.67
CA LEU A 116 -11.54 11.81 -14.05
C LEU A 116 -10.73 12.83 -14.85
N SER A 117 -11.37 13.82 -15.49
CA SER A 117 -10.64 14.86 -16.23
C SER A 117 -9.84 15.78 -15.29
N THR A 118 -10.23 15.85 -14.02
CA THR A 118 -9.58 16.66 -12.98
C THR A 118 -8.54 15.87 -12.18
N ALA A 119 -8.43 14.57 -12.41
CA ALA A 119 -7.50 13.72 -11.67
C ALA A 119 -6.04 14.00 -12.04
N ASP A 120 -5.17 14.11 -11.04
CA ASP A 120 -3.72 14.19 -11.24
C ASP A 120 -3.12 12.88 -11.79
N TYR A 121 -3.79 11.77 -11.52
CA TYR A 121 -3.44 10.43 -12.00
C TYR A 121 -4.70 9.70 -12.48
N ARG A 122 -4.62 9.11 -13.67
CA ARG A 122 -5.69 8.27 -14.24
C ARG A 122 -5.41 6.78 -14.05
N TYR A 123 -4.13 6.42 -14.02
CA TYR A 123 -3.69 5.02 -13.99
C TYR A 123 -2.58 4.79 -12.98
N ALA A 124 -2.53 3.58 -12.44
CA ALA A 124 -1.46 3.15 -11.52
C ALA A 124 -0.06 3.29 -12.14
N SER A 125 0.08 3.22 -13.46
CA SER A 125 1.37 3.42 -14.14
C SER A 125 1.97 4.81 -13.95
N GLU A 126 1.13 5.83 -13.76
CA GLU A 126 1.56 7.21 -13.48
C GLU A 126 2.03 7.33 -12.03
N LEU A 127 1.28 6.70 -11.10
CA LEU A 127 1.71 6.57 -9.69
C LEU A 127 3.05 5.84 -9.58
N ILE A 128 3.23 4.72 -10.28
CA ILE A 128 4.48 3.96 -10.29
C ILE A 128 5.65 4.85 -10.74
N ARG A 129 5.45 5.68 -11.75
CA ARG A 129 6.49 6.60 -12.25
C ARG A 129 6.85 7.63 -11.19
N GLU A 130 5.86 8.25 -10.56
CA GLU A 130 6.07 9.22 -9.48
C GLU A 130 6.83 8.60 -8.30
N ILE A 131 6.45 7.40 -7.84
CA ILE A 131 7.12 6.73 -6.72
C ILE A 131 8.58 6.39 -7.07
N LYS A 132 8.85 5.93 -8.30
CA LYS A 132 10.22 5.62 -8.77
C LYS A 132 11.15 6.82 -8.73
N GLU A 133 10.65 8.01 -9.01
CA GLU A 133 11.43 9.25 -8.98
C GLU A 133 11.79 9.69 -7.55
N ARG A 134 11.08 9.18 -6.54
CA ARG A 134 11.21 9.60 -5.14
C ARG A 134 12.11 8.70 -4.29
N GLY A 135 12.49 7.53 -4.77
CA GLY A 135 13.38 6.65 -4.01
C GLY A 135 13.49 5.23 -4.54
N ASP A 136 14.30 4.43 -3.86
CA ASP A 136 14.51 3.02 -4.18
C ASP A 136 13.40 2.15 -3.58
N PHE A 137 12.21 2.23 -4.16
CA PHE A 137 11.08 1.41 -3.78
C PHE A 137 11.00 0.12 -4.61
N CYS A 138 10.59 -0.96 -3.95
CA CYS A 138 10.11 -2.18 -4.60
C CYS A 138 8.62 -1.99 -4.87
N ILE A 139 8.24 -1.85 -6.15
CA ILE A 139 6.88 -1.48 -6.52
C ILE A 139 6.21 -2.65 -7.20
N GLY A 140 5.07 -3.08 -6.65
CA GLY A 140 4.12 -3.98 -7.28
C GLY A 140 2.99 -3.24 -7.97
N GLY A 141 2.35 -3.87 -8.93
CA GLY A 141 1.14 -3.40 -9.60
C GLY A 141 0.10 -4.50 -9.69
N ALA A 142 -1.17 -4.12 -9.90
CA ALA A 142 -2.21 -5.09 -10.16
C ALA A 142 -2.04 -5.74 -11.54
N CYS A 143 -2.35 -7.02 -11.63
CA CYS A 143 -2.37 -7.78 -12.86
C CYS A 143 -3.81 -8.22 -13.15
N TYR A 144 -4.25 -8.03 -14.39
CA TYR A 144 -5.58 -8.44 -14.88
C TYR A 144 -5.39 -9.45 -16.02
N PRO A 145 -5.25 -10.76 -15.72
CA PRO A 145 -5.04 -11.78 -16.75
C PRO A 145 -6.16 -11.83 -17.80
N GLU A 146 -7.39 -11.48 -17.38
CA GLU A 146 -8.57 -11.41 -18.22
C GLU A 146 -8.70 -10.11 -19.04
N ALA A 147 -7.71 -9.24 -18.97
CA ALA A 147 -7.72 -7.85 -19.41
C ALA A 147 -8.48 -6.90 -18.46
N HIS A 148 -8.00 -5.67 -18.35
CA HIS A 148 -8.67 -4.63 -17.58
C HIS A 148 -10.04 -4.29 -18.20
N PRO A 149 -11.12 -4.07 -17.40
CA PRO A 149 -12.45 -3.76 -17.93
C PRO A 149 -12.51 -2.55 -18.87
N GLU A 150 -11.60 -1.59 -18.71
CA GLU A 150 -11.49 -0.40 -19.56
C GLU A 150 -10.53 -0.58 -20.75
N TYR A 151 -9.98 -1.79 -20.94
CA TYR A 151 -9.14 -2.10 -22.10
C TYR A 151 -10.03 -2.35 -23.32
N CYS A 152 -9.83 -1.55 -24.33
CA CYS A 152 -10.52 -1.70 -25.61
C CYS A 152 -9.56 -2.19 -26.69
#